data_72931a2090bcbe8f4c6cacfc28435df8
#
_entry.id   72931a2090bcbe8f4c6cacfc28435df8
#
_cell.length_a   1.000
_cell.length_b   1.000
_cell.length_c   1.000
_cell.angle_alpha   90.00
_cell.angle_beta   90.00
_cell.angle_gamma   90.00
#
_symmetry.space_group_name_H-M   'P 1'
#
loop_
_entity.id
_entity.type
_entity.pdbx_description
1 polymer ?
#
loop_
_entity_poly.entity_id
_entity_poly.type
_entity_poly.pdbx_seq_one_letter_code
_entity_poly.pdbx_strand_id
1 'polypeptide(L)'
;QGSPMVVGVGDGENFIASDAMAVGGTTDRIVYVHEGDVVDVRPDSWQVYERTEAGEFIPADREVKVVHAYAGAVELGPYRHFMQKEIFEQPRAVGDTLEGVAAFSPTLFGAEAEGIFRNTQRLLFLACGTSYYSALTAKYWIEEIAGIPCDVEIASEYRYRVSVPDPRTLVVTISQSGETADTLAALRHARDELGMSQTLTICNVATSAMVNESRLAYITRAGVEIGVASTKAFTTQLTALYLLACTLAKLNGRLTKEDEETELKRLRHLPAAMSAVLALEPQIIAWAERFAAKQHALFLGRGVHYPIALEGALKLKEISYIHAEAYPAGELKHGPLALVDREMPVVTVAPNDRLLEKLKSNMQEVRARGGELYVCADGDSVIESSEGMHVIRMPENYGRLSPILHVVPLQLLAYHTALARGTDVDKPRNLAKSVTVE
;
A
#
# COMPACT_ATOMS: atom_id res chain seq x y z
N GLN A 1 -24.23 -8.68 9.62
CA GLN A 1 -23.52 -7.68 10.43
C GLN A 1 -22.02 -7.72 10.03
N GLY A 2 -21.43 -6.57 9.79
CA GLY A 2 -20.00 -6.42 9.53
C GLY A 2 -19.54 -6.57 8.06
N SER A 3 -20.38 -7.06 7.14
CA SER A 3 -20.02 -7.08 5.72
C SER A 3 -20.62 -5.85 5.02
N PRO A 4 -19.82 -5.07 4.28
CA PRO A 4 -20.33 -3.95 3.50
C PRO A 4 -21.34 -4.45 2.46
N MET A 5 -22.36 -3.64 2.18
CA MET A 5 -23.36 -3.93 1.17
C MET A 5 -23.68 -2.67 0.37
N VAL A 6 -23.82 -2.83 -0.93
CA VAL A 6 -24.25 -1.78 -1.84
C VAL A 6 -25.41 -2.26 -2.70
N VAL A 7 -26.29 -1.34 -3.08
CA VAL A 7 -27.32 -1.57 -4.09
C VAL A 7 -26.95 -0.82 -5.34
N GLY A 8 -26.77 -1.54 -6.44
CA GLY A 8 -26.62 -0.97 -7.76
C GLY A 8 -28.00 -0.72 -8.36
N VAL A 9 -28.29 0.52 -8.73
CA VAL A 9 -29.58 0.93 -9.29
C VAL A 9 -29.51 0.97 -10.81
N GLY A 10 -30.15 0.00 -11.45
CA GLY A 10 -30.21 -0.10 -12.91
C GLY A 10 -31.53 0.44 -13.49
N ASP A 11 -31.77 0.13 -14.76
CA ASP A 11 -33.01 0.45 -15.47
C ASP A 11 -33.83 -0.84 -15.68
N GLY A 12 -34.87 -1.02 -14.88
CA GLY A 12 -35.63 -2.26 -14.85
C GLY A 12 -34.94 -3.44 -14.15
N GLU A 13 -33.82 -3.19 -13.48
CA GLU A 13 -33.06 -4.17 -12.70
C GLU A 13 -32.26 -3.48 -11.61
N ASN A 14 -32.08 -4.15 -10.47
CA ASN A 14 -31.27 -3.67 -9.37
C ASN A 14 -30.36 -4.81 -8.88
N PHE A 15 -29.20 -4.44 -8.36
CA PHE A 15 -28.13 -5.38 -7.99
C PHE A 15 -27.78 -5.24 -6.52
N ILE A 16 -27.35 -6.34 -5.91
CA ILE A 16 -26.80 -6.36 -4.55
C ILE A 16 -25.37 -6.87 -4.65
N ALA A 17 -24.42 -6.15 -4.06
CA ALA A 17 -23.04 -6.57 -4.00
C ALA A 17 -22.39 -6.12 -2.69
N SER A 18 -21.23 -6.71 -2.37
CA SER A 18 -20.39 -6.29 -1.25
C SER A 18 -19.52 -5.07 -1.56
N ASP A 19 -19.38 -4.72 -2.84
CA ASP A 19 -18.55 -3.62 -3.32
C ASP A 19 -19.16 -3.01 -4.59
N ALA A 20 -19.09 -1.68 -4.73
CA ALA A 20 -19.57 -0.97 -5.92
C ALA A 20 -18.90 -1.43 -7.22
N MET A 21 -17.68 -1.92 -7.14
CA MET A 21 -16.92 -2.45 -8.27
C MET A 21 -17.51 -3.75 -8.85
N ALA A 22 -18.16 -4.57 -8.01
CA ALA A 22 -18.79 -5.80 -8.45
C ALA A 22 -19.98 -5.56 -9.38
N VAL A 23 -20.58 -4.38 -9.31
CA VAL A 23 -21.67 -3.91 -10.20
C VAL A 23 -21.20 -2.88 -11.23
N GLY A 24 -19.92 -2.51 -11.17
CA GLY A 24 -19.28 -1.62 -12.16
C GLY A 24 -19.35 -2.22 -13.56
N GLY A 25 -19.75 -1.40 -14.54
CA GLY A 25 -20.02 -1.85 -15.92
C GLY A 25 -21.48 -2.27 -16.15
N THR A 26 -22.29 -2.48 -15.11
CA THR A 26 -23.72 -2.73 -15.20
C THR A 26 -24.52 -1.46 -14.84
N THR A 27 -24.12 -0.79 -13.78
CA THR A 27 -24.67 0.52 -13.38
C THR A 27 -23.60 1.36 -12.69
N ASP A 28 -23.69 2.67 -12.83
CA ASP A 28 -22.87 3.66 -12.13
C ASP A 28 -23.59 4.30 -10.92
N ARG A 29 -24.86 3.95 -10.70
CA ARG A 29 -25.72 4.48 -9.65
C ARG A 29 -25.72 3.53 -8.46
N ILE A 30 -25.05 3.93 -7.38
CA ILE A 30 -24.83 3.08 -6.21
C ILE A 30 -25.45 3.70 -4.97
N VAL A 31 -26.14 2.86 -4.18
CA VAL A 31 -26.61 3.19 -2.84
C VAL A 31 -25.76 2.41 -1.82
N TYR A 32 -25.10 3.12 -0.93
CA TYR A 32 -24.35 2.52 0.18
C TYR A 32 -25.28 2.26 1.35
N VAL A 33 -25.29 1.03 1.82
CA VAL A 33 -26.14 0.58 2.93
C VAL A 33 -25.35 0.67 4.23
N HIS A 34 -25.92 1.28 5.26
CA HIS A 34 -25.27 1.45 6.55
C HIS A 34 -25.40 0.19 7.41
N GLU A 35 -24.53 0.06 8.42
CA GLU A 35 -24.59 -1.05 9.37
C GLU A 35 -25.93 -1.05 10.10
N GLY A 36 -26.63 -2.20 10.07
CA GLY A 36 -27.94 -2.36 10.66
C GLY A 36 -29.12 -2.03 9.76
N ASP A 37 -28.90 -1.46 8.58
CA ASP A 37 -29.94 -1.25 7.57
C ASP A 37 -30.46 -2.59 7.01
N VAL A 38 -31.70 -2.60 6.59
CA VAL A 38 -32.33 -3.67 5.81
C VAL A 38 -32.82 -3.08 4.50
N VAL A 39 -32.58 -3.76 3.38
CA VAL A 39 -33.00 -3.27 2.07
C VAL A 39 -33.95 -4.25 1.39
N ASP A 40 -35.12 -3.77 0.98
CA ASP A 40 -36.03 -4.48 0.05
C ASP A 40 -35.61 -4.07 -1.38
N VAL A 41 -35.08 -5.02 -2.16
CA VAL A 41 -34.61 -4.80 -3.53
C VAL A 41 -35.50 -5.60 -4.48
N ARG A 42 -36.08 -4.90 -5.46
CA ARG A 42 -36.92 -5.47 -6.52
C ARG A 42 -36.37 -5.03 -7.88
N PRO A 43 -36.78 -5.63 -8.98
CA PRO A 43 -36.28 -5.25 -10.30
C PRO A 43 -36.44 -3.76 -10.65
N ASP A 44 -37.55 -3.18 -10.24
CA ASP A 44 -37.97 -1.81 -10.60
C ASP A 44 -37.97 -0.81 -9.43
N SER A 45 -37.61 -1.27 -8.22
CA SER A 45 -37.64 -0.43 -7.02
C SER A 45 -36.68 -0.94 -5.94
N TRP A 46 -36.31 -0.07 -5.02
CA TRP A 46 -35.57 -0.43 -3.81
C TRP A 46 -36.00 0.49 -2.67
N GLN A 47 -35.93 -0.01 -1.42
CA GLN A 47 -36.21 0.76 -0.22
C GLN A 47 -35.30 0.32 0.91
N VAL A 48 -34.60 1.28 1.53
CA VAL A 48 -33.80 1.05 2.73
C VAL A 48 -34.66 1.29 3.97
N TYR A 49 -34.45 0.48 4.98
CA TYR A 49 -35.03 0.61 6.30
C TYR A 49 -33.93 0.67 7.34
N GLU A 50 -33.93 1.68 8.18
CA GLU A 50 -33.02 1.77 9.32
C GLU A 50 -33.68 1.26 10.60
N ARG A 51 -32.89 0.68 11.49
CA ARG A 51 -33.35 0.17 12.77
C ARG A 51 -33.30 1.29 13.81
N THR A 52 -34.47 1.57 14.43
CA THR A 52 -34.55 2.52 15.54
C THR A 52 -33.97 1.93 16.84
N GLU A 53 -33.72 2.77 17.85
CA GLU A 53 -33.32 2.32 19.19
C GLU A 53 -34.37 1.39 19.84
N ALA A 54 -35.65 1.54 19.49
CA ALA A 54 -36.73 0.66 19.94
C ALA A 54 -36.76 -0.70 19.22
N GLY A 55 -35.89 -0.88 18.19
CA GLY A 55 -35.79 -2.12 17.42
C GLY A 55 -36.74 -2.22 16.23
N GLU A 56 -37.50 -1.18 15.94
CA GLU A 56 -38.41 -1.11 14.79
C GLU A 56 -37.63 -0.69 13.53
N PHE A 57 -38.13 -1.15 12.35
CA PHE A 57 -37.58 -0.75 11.06
C PHE A 57 -38.45 0.33 10.43
N ILE A 58 -37.87 1.49 10.15
CA ILE A 58 -38.55 2.62 9.52
C ILE A 58 -37.92 2.91 8.17
N PRO A 59 -38.67 3.36 7.14
CA PRO A 59 -38.06 3.77 5.87
C PRO A 59 -37.01 4.86 6.07
N ALA A 60 -35.88 4.69 5.43
CA ALA A 60 -34.78 5.63 5.42
C ALA A 60 -34.37 5.97 4.00
N ASP A 61 -34.09 7.25 3.78
CA ASP A 61 -33.51 7.70 2.52
C ASP A 61 -31.97 7.55 2.56
N ARG A 62 -31.41 6.94 1.51
CA ARG A 62 -29.97 6.86 1.28
C ARG A 62 -29.66 7.49 -0.07
N GLU A 63 -28.60 8.29 -0.10
CA GLU A 63 -28.20 8.99 -1.31
C GLU A 63 -27.75 8.00 -2.39
N VAL A 64 -28.25 8.19 -3.63
CA VAL A 64 -27.73 7.51 -4.83
C VAL A 64 -26.49 8.25 -5.27
N LYS A 65 -25.32 7.64 -5.09
CA LYS A 65 -24.04 8.18 -5.56
C LYS A 65 -23.74 7.68 -6.97
N VAL A 66 -23.27 8.55 -7.83
CA VAL A 66 -22.79 8.17 -9.17
C VAL A 66 -21.31 7.83 -9.03
N VAL A 67 -20.99 6.54 -9.19
CA VAL A 67 -19.63 6.03 -9.16
C VAL A 67 -19.22 5.71 -10.58
N HIS A 68 -18.48 6.61 -11.21
CA HIS A 68 -17.94 6.36 -12.56
C HIS A 68 -16.87 5.26 -12.48
N ALA A 69 -17.29 4.01 -12.56
CA ALA A 69 -16.41 2.93 -12.91
C ALA A 69 -16.01 3.14 -14.37
N TYR A 70 -14.79 3.58 -14.64
CA TYR A 70 -14.28 3.66 -16.01
C TYR A 70 -14.38 2.25 -16.61
N ALA A 71 -15.24 2.06 -17.61
CA ALA A 71 -15.39 0.78 -18.32
C ALA A 71 -14.03 0.23 -18.81
N GLY A 72 -13.12 1.12 -19.23
CA GLY A 72 -11.74 0.77 -19.58
C GLY A 72 -10.84 0.30 -18.41
N ALA A 73 -11.26 0.51 -17.15
CA ALA A 73 -10.46 0.06 -15.99
C ALA A 73 -10.52 -1.47 -15.82
N VAL A 74 -11.61 -2.09 -16.23
CA VAL A 74 -11.84 -3.54 -16.17
C VAL A 74 -11.27 -4.27 -17.40
N GLU A 75 -10.84 -3.55 -18.43
CA GLU A 75 -10.23 -4.14 -19.63
C GLU A 75 -8.72 -4.36 -19.44
N LEU A 76 -8.24 -5.51 -19.85
CA LEU A 76 -6.79 -5.84 -19.80
C LEU A 76 -5.95 -4.95 -20.73
N GLY A 77 -6.56 -4.45 -21.83
CA GLY A 77 -5.82 -3.72 -22.85
C GLY A 77 -4.72 -4.58 -23.48
N PRO A 78 -3.48 -4.07 -23.64
CA PRO A 78 -2.37 -4.82 -24.22
C PRO A 78 -1.71 -5.82 -23.26
N TYR A 79 -2.13 -5.89 -22.00
CA TYR A 79 -1.53 -6.70 -20.95
C TYR A 79 -2.12 -8.11 -20.89
N ARG A 80 -1.34 -9.05 -20.40
CA ARG A 80 -1.78 -10.45 -20.27
C ARG A 80 -2.58 -10.70 -19.00
N HIS A 81 -2.34 -9.92 -17.94
CA HIS A 81 -2.91 -10.06 -16.61
C HIS A 81 -3.19 -8.69 -16.01
N PHE A 82 -4.14 -8.61 -15.08
CA PHE A 82 -4.43 -7.38 -14.34
C PHE A 82 -3.25 -6.91 -13.52
N MET A 83 -2.57 -7.81 -12.82
CA MET A 83 -1.36 -7.44 -12.05
C MET A 83 -0.28 -6.82 -12.95
N GLN A 84 -0.06 -7.36 -14.16
CA GLN A 84 0.87 -6.72 -15.11
C GLN A 84 0.43 -5.31 -15.46
N LYS A 85 -0.83 -5.15 -15.85
CA LYS A 85 -1.41 -3.84 -16.15
C LYS A 85 -1.19 -2.86 -15.00
N GLU A 86 -1.50 -3.28 -13.78
CA GLU A 86 -1.41 -2.46 -12.57
C GLU A 86 0.03 -2.08 -12.21
N ILE A 87 1.01 -2.97 -12.44
CA ILE A 87 2.43 -2.65 -12.30
C ILE A 87 2.84 -1.55 -13.31
N PHE A 88 2.40 -1.64 -14.56
CA PHE A 88 2.74 -0.68 -15.60
C PHE A 88 1.92 0.63 -15.54
N GLU A 89 0.79 0.62 -14.84
CA GLU A 89 -0.01 1.81 -14.56
C GLU A 89 0.56 2.68 -13.43
N GLN A 90 1.51 2.22 -12.64
CA GLN A 90 2.04 2.93 -11.49
C GLN A 90 2.51 4.36 -11.78
N PRO A 91 3.20 4.67 -12.91
CA PRO A 91 3.57 6.05 -13.22
C PRO A 91 2.35 6.97 -13.31
N ARG A 92 1.28 6.53 -14.00
CA ARG A 92 0.03 7.28 -14.10
C ARG A 92 -0.65 7.39 -12.74
N ALA A 93 -0.79 6.28 -12.01
CA ALA A 93 -1.45 6.25 -10.70
C ALA A 93 -0.78 7.19 -9.69
N VAL A 94 0.55 7.25 -9.68
CA VAL A 94 1.30 8.21 -8.86
C VAL A 94 1.06 9.66 -9.32
N GLY A 95 1.01 9.90 -10.62
CA GLY A 95 0.63 11.20 -11.17
C GLY A 95 -0.75 11.64 -10.74
N ASP A 96 -1.75 10.75 -10.83
CA ASP A 96 -3.13 10.99 -10.40
C ASP A 96 -3.23 11.21 -8.88
N THR A 97 -2.41 10.50 -8.08
CA THR A 97 -2.30 10.72 -6.63
C THR A 97 -1.78 12.13 -6.31
N LEU A 98 -0.90 12.68 -7.13
CA LEU A 98 -0.30 14.00 -6.98
C LEU A 98 -1.14 15.12 -7.64
N GLU A 99 -2.26 14.79 -8.27
CA GLU A 99 -3.10 15.79 -8.93
C GLU A 99 -3.56 16.86 -7.94
N GLY A 100 -3.40 18.14 -8.33
CA GLY A 100 -3.76 19.29 -7.49
C GLY A 100 -2.76 19.61 -6.38
N VAL A 101 -1.67 18.86 -6.22
CA VAL A 101 -0.64 19.13 -5.21
C VAL A 101 0.31 20.24 -5.72
N ALA A 102 -0.02 21.48 -5.38
CA ALA A 102 0.81 22.65 -5.68
C ALA A 102 1.81 22.98 -4.56
N ALA A 103 1.47 22.65 -3.32
CA ALA A 103 2.25 22.88 -2.11
C ALA A 103 1.91 21.82 -1.06
N PHE A 104 2.77 21.62 -0.07
CA PHE A 104 2.43 20.80 1.09
C PHE A 104 1.50 21.61 1.99
N SER A 105 0.22 21.27 1.95
CA SER A 105 -0.84 21.95 2.68
C SER A 105 -1.71 20.97 3.45
N PRO A 106 -2.09 21.27 4.71
CA PRO A 106 -3.05 20.45 5.45
C PRO A 106 -4.37 20.27 4.72
N THR A 107 -4.79 21.24 3.91
CA THR A 107 -6.05 21.17 3.14
C THR A 107 -6.15 20.01 2.16
N LEU A 108 -5.00 19.40 1.79
CA LEU A 108 -4.96 18.17 1.01
C LEU A 108 -5.65 17.00 1.71
N PHE A 109 -5.72 17.02 3.04
CA PHE A 109 -6.24 15.95 3.89
C PHE A 109 -7.64 16.26 4.45
N GLY A 110 -8.17 17.45 4.21
CA GLY A 110 -9.50 17.87 4.65
C GLY A 110 -9.52 19.26 5.30
N ALA A 111 -10.70 19.81 5.47
CA ALA A 111 -10.88 21.18 5.96
C ALA A 111 -10.37 21.40 7.41
N GLU A 112 -10.50 20.38 8.27
CA GLU A 112 -10.07 20.43 9.67
C GLU A 112 -8.60 20.07 9.89
N ALA A 113 -7.88 19.68 8.86
CA ALA A 113 -6.56 19.08 8.96
C ALA A 113 -5.53 20.01 9.63
N GLU A 114 -5.57 21.32 9.38
CA GLU A 114 -4.61 22.23 10.00
C GLU A 114 -4.70 22.22 11.52
N GLY A 115 -5.93 22.31 12.07
CA GLY A 115 -6.15 22.29 13.52
C GLY A 115 -5.75 20.96 14.15
N ILE A 116 -6.06 19.85 13.50
CA ILE A 116 -5.72 18.50 13.95
C ILE A 116 -4.19 18.31 13.93
N PHE A 117 -3.53 18.64 12.81
CA PHE A 117 -2.09 18.44 12.66
C PHE A 117 -1.26 19.30 13.61
N ARG A 118 -1.67 20.55 13.90
CA ARG A 118 -1.00 21.40 14.90
C ARG A 118 -1.06 20.83 16.31
N ASN A 119 -2.11 20.09 16.65
CA ASN A 119 -2.29 19.47 17.95
C ASN A 119 -1.68 18.07 18.03
N THR A 120 -1.25 17.50 16.91
CA THR A 120 -0.71 16.14 16.85
C THR A 120 0.70 16.10 17.46
N GLN A 121 0.89 15.23 18.45
CA GLN A 121 2.19 14.99 19.08
C GLN A 121 2.74 13.59 18.80
N ARG A 122 1.92 12.70 18.30
CA ARG A 122 2.26 11.31 17.96
C ARG A 122 1.38 10.84 16.81
N LEU A 123 1.88 9.95 15.97
CA LEU A 123 1.07 9.20 15.01
C LEU A 123 0.95 7.74 15.44
N LEU A 124 -0.21 7.16 15.17
CA LEU A 124 -0.46 5.73 15.26
C LEU A 124 -1.01 5.25 13.92
N PHE A 125 -0.25 4.45 13.21
CA PHE A 125 -0.71 3.80 11.98
C PHE A 125 -1.33 2.45 12.29
N LEU A 126 -2.52 2.20 11.70
CA LEU A 126 -3.27 0.95 11.80
C LEU A 126 -3.54 0.41 10.40
N ALA A 127 -3.00 -0.74 10.07
CA ALA A 127 -3.15 -1.35 8.75
C ALA A 127 -2.84 -2.86 8.78
N CYS A 128 -3.15 -3.55 7.66
CA CYS A 128 -2.84 -4.95 7.44
C CYS A 128 -2.03 -5.13 6.15
N GLY A 129 -1.22 -6.19 6.07
CA GLY A 129 -0.54 -6.65 4.85
C GLY A 129 0.31 -5.55 4.19
N THR A 130 0.13 -5.38 2.88
CA THR A 130 0.83 -4.37 2.05
C THR A 130 0.68 -2.96 2.62
N SER A 131 -0.51 -2.59 3.10
CA SER A 131 -0.75 -1.28 3.72
C SER A 131 -0.01 -1.11 5.06
N TYR A 132 0.18 -2.18 5.83
CA TYR A 132 1.03 -2.16 7.02
C TYR A 132 2.51 -1.89 6.65
N TYR A 133 3.02 -2.44 5.55
CA TYR A 133 4.38 -2.17 5.10
C TYR A 133 4.54 -0.74 4.57
N SER A 134 3.51 -0.15 3.97
CA SER A 134 3.54 1.27 3.61
C SER A 134 3.63 2.16 4.86
N ALA A 135 2.92 1.82 5.93
CA ALA A 135 3.00 2.49 7.22
C ALA A 135 4.40 2.37 7.87
N LEU A 136 5.01 1.18 7.83
CA LEU A 136 6.38 0.99 8.32
C LEU A 136 7.40 1.86 7.56
N THR A 137 7.21 2.05 6.27
CA THR A 137 8.04 2.97 5.46
C THR A 137 7.80 4.41 5.89
N ALA A 138 6.52 4.81 6.05
CA ALA A 138 6.13 6.16 6.47
C ALA A 138 6.69 6.54 7.84
N LYS A 139 6.81 5.59 8.77
CA LYS A 139 7.40 5.84 10.09
C LYS A 139 8.78 6.50 9.97
N TYR A 140 9.65 5.98 9.09
CA TYR A 140 10.97 6.58 8.86
C TYR A 140 10.86 8.01 8.36
N TRP A 141 9.96 8.28 7.41
CA TRP A 141 9.76 9.63 6.89
C TRP A 141 9.18 10.60 7.93
N ILE A 142 8.16 10.18 8.67
CA ILE A 142 7.52 11.02 9.69
C ILE A 142 8.53 11.39 10.79
N GLU A 143 9.27 10.41 11.31
CA GLU A 143 10.24 10.66 12.38
C GLU A 143 11.43 11.50 11.88
N GLU A 144 11.97 11.21 10.69
CA GLU A 144 13.12 11.94 10.14
C GLU A 144 12.77 13.36 9.69
N ILE A 145 11.66 13.53 8.93
CA ILE A 145 11.31 14.78 8.28
C ILE A 145 10.48 15.66 9.21
N ALA A 146 9.41 15.13 9.79
CA ALA A 146 8.48 15.89 10.62
C ALA A 146 8.90 15.95 12.10
N GLY A 147 9.74 15.02 12.57
CA GLY A 147 10.18 14.94 13.96
C GLY A 147 9.09 14.56 14.95
N ILE A 148 8.08 13.79 14.49
CA ILE A 148 6.96 13.36 15.31
C ILE A 148 7.12 11.85 15.59
N PRO A 149 7.03 11.39 16.84
CA PRO A 149 7.06 9.96 17.18
C PRO A 149 5.94 9.21 16.50
N CYS A 150 6.24 7.99 16.03
CA CYS A 150 5.35 7.23 15.18
C CYS A 150 5.33 5.74 15.57
N ASP A 151 4.15 5.21 15.87
CA ASP A 151 3.92 3.79 16.08
C ASP A 151 3.18 3.21 14.88
N VAL A 152 3.45 1.94 14.58
CA VAL A 152 2.81 1.20 13.50
C VAL A 152 2.37 -0.14 14.04
N GLU A 153 1.08 -0.42 13.96
CA GLU A 153 0.47 -1.63 14.52
C GLU A 153 -0.30 -2.40 13.45
N ILE A 154 -0.25 -3.72 13.54
CA ILE A 154 -1.11 -4.58 12.73
C ILE A 154 -2.54 -4.44 13.27
N ALA A 155 -3.48 -4.08 12.42
CA ALA A 155 -4.83 -3.74 12.85
C ALA A 155 -5.57 -4.93 13.49
N SER A 156 -5.36 -6.17 12.99
CA SER A 156 -5.94 -7.38 13.56
C SER A 156 -5.48 -7.66 15.00
N GLU A 157 -4.27 -7.21 15.39
CA GLU A 157 -3.76 -7.35 16.74
C GLU A 157 -4.16 -6.17 17.64
N TYR A 158 -4.09 -4.94 17.08
CA TYR A 158 -4.38 -3.72 17.82
C TYR A 158 -5.81 -3.70 18.37
N ARG A 159 -6.79 -4.16 17.58
CA ARG A 159 -8.21 -4.18 17.97
C ARG A 159 -8.52 -5.00 19.23
N TYR A 160 -7.64 -5.89 19.64
CA TYR A 160 -7.85 -6.80 20.78
C TYR A 160 -6.92 -6.56 21.96
N ARG A 161 -5.78 -5.91 21.73
CA ARG A 161 -4.82 -5.69 22.80
C ARG A 161 -5.18 -4.49 23.66
N VAL A 162 -4.84 -4.54 24.94
CA VAL A 162 -4.89 -3.36 25.80
C VAL A 162 -3.79 -2.39 25.37
N SER A 163 -4.15 -1.16 25.02
CA SER A 163 -3.24 -0.09 24.68
C SER A 163 -3.47 1.13 25.57
N VAL A 164 -2.45 1.98 25.68
CA VAL A 164 -2.54 3.23 26.46
C VAL A 164 -2.84 4.38 25.49
N PRO A 165 -4.04 4.97 25.52
CA PRO A 165 -4.41 6.03 24.61
C PRO A 165 -3.73 7.37 24.99
N ASP A 166 -3.40 8.17 23.98
CA ASP A 166 -3.07 9.60 24.13
C ASP A 166 -3.99 10.40 23.19
N PRO A 167 -4.85 11.30 23.70
CA PRO A 167 -5.80 12.07 22.88
C PRO A 167 -5.13 13.02 21.86
N ARG A 168 -3.81 13.24 21.97
CA ARG A 168 -3.01 14.01 21.00
C ARG A 168 -2.41 13.15 19.90
N THR A 169 -2.82 11.88 19.82
CA THR A 169 -2.42 10.96 18.75
C THR A 169 -3.30 11.17 17.52
N LEU A 170 -2.67 11.36 16.36
CA LEU A 170 -3.34 11.20 15.07
C LEU A 170 -3.35 9.71 14.71
N VAL A 171 -4.53 9.10 14.71
CA VAL A 171 -4.73 7.72 14.26
C VAL A 171 -4.85 7.73 12.74
N VAL A 172 -3.97 7.03 12.06
CA VAL A 172 -3.93 6.97 10.59
C VAL A 172 -4.22 5.53 10.15
N THR A 173 -5.34 5.32 9.47
CA THR A 173 -5.66 4.05 8.83
C THR A 173 -5.23 4.07 7.37
N ILE A 174 -4.77 2.93 6.86
CA ILE A 174 -4.37 2.79 5.45
C ILE A 174 -5.04 1.54 4.89
N SER A 175 -5.75 1.69 3.79
CA SER A 175 -6.41 0.59 3.09
C SER A 175 -6.60 0.91 1.61
N GLN A 176 -6.48 -0.10 0.75
CA GLN A 176 -6.83 0.06 -0.66
C GLN A 176 -8.34 0.19 -0.83
N SER A 177 -9.12 -0.73 -0.27
CA SER A 177 -10.58 -0.74 -0.39
C SER A 177 -11.29 0.19 0.59
N GLY A 178 -10.69 0.44 1.76
CA GLY A 178 -11.34 1.12 2.88
C GLY A 178 -12.41 0.28 3.57
N GLU A 179 -12.47 -1.03 3.28
CA GLU A 179 -13.45 -1.98 3.80
C GLU A 179 -12.80 -3.16 4.54
N THR A 180 -11.49 -3.11 4.79
CA THR A 180 -10.78 -4.17 5.52
C THR A 180 -11.31 -4.25 6.94
N ALA A 181 -11.95 -5.38 7.28
CA ALA A 181 -12.69 -5.56 8.54
C ALA A 181 -11.84 -5.24 9.78
N ASP A 182 -10.64 -5.80 9.87
CA ASP A 182 -9.73 -5.57 10.99
C ASP A 182 -9.31 -4.11 11.14
N THR A 183 -9.00 -3.43 10.01
CA THR A 183 -8.57 -2.04 10.04
C THR A 183 -9.72 -1.11 10.44
N LEU A 184 -10.93 -1.39 9.97
CA LEU A 184 -12.12 -0.64 10.34
C LEU A 184 -12.47 -0.84 11.83
N ALA A 185 -12.39 -2.07 12.32
CA ALA A 185 -12.60 -2.37 13.73
C ALA A 185 -11.53 -1.72 14.63
N ALA A 186 -10.27 -1.71 14.21
CA ALA A 186 -9.19 -1.04 14.93
C ALA A 186 -9.40 0.48 14.97
N LEU A 187 -9.88 1.09 13.88
CA LEU A 187 -10.25 2.51 13.84
C LEU A 187 -11.35 2.82 14.86
N ARG A 188 -12.42 2.02 14.87
CA ARG A 188 -13.54 2.17 15.82
C ARG A 188 -13.08 1.97 17.25
N HIS A 189 -12.28 0.96 17.53
CA HIS A 189 -11.70 0.74 18.86
C HIS A 189 -10.87 1.95 19.32
N ALA A 190 -9.99 2.48 18.49
CA ALA A 190 -9.18 3.64 18.82
C ALA A 190 -10.04 4.90 19.06
N ARG A 191 -11.03 5.15 18.22
CA ARG A 191 -11.89 6.34 18.27
C ARG A 191 -12.92 6.28 19.38
N ASP A 192 -13.71 5.20 19.42
CA ASP A 192 -14.96 5.13 20.21
C ASP A 192 -14.70 4.57 21.61
N GLU A 193 -13.79 3.61 21.76
CA GLU A 193 -13.49 2.99 23.06
C GLU A 193 -12.33 3.69 23.78
N LEU A 194 -11.28 4.10 23.03
CA LEU A 194 -10.09 4.71 23.61
C LEU A 194 -10.08 6.25 23.53
N GLY A 195 -11.07 6.88 22.90
CA GLY A 195 -11.24 8.32 22.84
C GLY A 195 -10.23 9.07 21.97
N MET A 196 -9.50 8.39 21.09
CA MET A 196 -8.55 8.99 20.15
C MET A 196 -9.28 9.47 18.89
N SER A 197 -9.97 10.60 19.00
CA SER A 197 -10.90 11.13 17.98
C SER A 197 -10.22 11.81 16.78
N GLN A 198 -8.91 12.04 16.81
CA GLN A 198 -8.19 12.62 15.68
C GLN A 198 -7.81 11.49 14.71
N THR A 199 -8.58 11.35 13.61
CA THR A 199 -8.46 10.25 12.67
C THR A 199 -8.22 10.75 11.25
N LEU A 200 -7.36 10.04 10.53
CA LEU A 200 -7.09 10.23 9.11
C LEU A 200 -7.13 8.86 8.43
N THR A 201 -7.75 8.75 7.27
CA THR A 201 -7.60 7.56 6.42
C THR A 201 -6.89 7.89 5.12
N ILE A 202 -5.99 7.01 4.69
CA ILE A 202 -5.39 7.02 3.35
C ILE A 202 -5.99 5.85 2.60
N CYS A 203 -6.82 6.14 1.59
CA CYS A 203 -7.64 5.15 0.93
C CYS A 203 -7.77 5.43 -0.56
N ASN A 204 -8.01 4.39 -1.37
CA ASN A 204 -8.26 4.57 -2.80
C ASN A 204 -9.74 4.76 -3.14
N VAL A 205 -10.66 4.29 -2.29
CA VAL A 205 -12.11 4.35 -2.51
C VAL A 205 -12.72 5.46 -1.67
N ALA A 206 -13.08 6.57 -2.31
CA ALA A 206 -13.56 7.80 -1.65
C ALA A 206 -14.88 7.62 -0.88
N THR A 207 -15.66 6.59 -1.21
CA THR A 207 -16.98 6.31 -0.61
C THR A 207 -16.96 5.21 0.42
N SER A 208 -15.78 4.69 0.76
CA SER A 208 -15.62 3.57 1.68
C SER A 208 -16.01 3.90 3.12
N ALA A 209 -16.27 2.86 3.91
CA ALA A 209 -16.59 2.98 5.33
C ALA A 209 -15.51 3.73 6.11
N MET A 210 -14.21 3.42 5.87
CA MET A 210 -13.10 4.11 6.54
C MET A 210 -13.08 5.61 6.26
N VAL A 211 -13.35 6.02 5.00
CA VAL A 211 -13.42 7.45 4.63
C VAL A 211 -14.60 8.12 5.34
N ASN A 212 -15.76 7.49 5.36
CA ASN A 212 -16.95 8.04 6.00
C ASN A 212 -16.82 8.12 7.53
N GLU A 213 -16.03 7.24 8.14
CA GLU A 213 -15.86 7.17 9.59
C GLU A 213 -14.65 7.96 10.12
N SER A 214 -13.76 8.42 9.25
CA SER A 214 -12.60 9.22 9.62
C SER A 214 -12.89 10.73 9.49
N ARG A 215 -12.27 11.54 10.34
CA ARG A 215 -12.40 13.01 10.26
C ARG A 215 -11.68 13.61 9.06
N LEU A 216 -10.56 13.00 8.68
CA LEU A 216 -9.73 13.40 7.56
C LEU A 216 -9.55 12.23 6.61
N ALA A 217 -9.37 12.54 5.32
CA ALA A 217 -9.09 11.53 4.31
C ALA A 217 -8.15 12.05 3.23
N TYR A 218 -7.29 11.18 2.72
CA TYR A 218 -6.57 11.38 1.47
C TYR A 218 -6.89 10.24 0.50
N ILE A 219 -7.44 10.60 -0.66
CA ILE A 219 -7.80 9.63 -1.70
C ILE A 219 -6.64 9.49 -2.67
N THR A 220 -6.11 8.28 -2.80
CA THR A 220 -4.91 8.01 -3.61
C THR A 220 -5.16 8.06 -5.12
N ARG A 221 -6.40 7.94 -5.56
CA ARG A 221 -6.79 7.97 -7.00
C ARG A 221 -6.00 6.98 -7.87
N ALA A 222 -5.59 5.84 -7.30
CA ALA A 222 -4.85 4.82 -8.02
C ALA A 222 -5.66 4.15 -9.14
N GLY A 223 -6.95 4.47 -9.23
CA GLY A 223 -7.89 3.76 -10.09
C GLY A 223 -8.21 2.36 -9.54
N VAL A 224 -8.89 1.59 -10.36
CA VAL A 224 -9.28 0.21 -10.01
C VAL A 224 -8.06 -0.69 -9.96
N GLU A 225 -7.96 -1.51 -8.90
CA GLU A 225 -6.96 -2.57 -8.77
C GLU A 225 -7.66 -3.91 -8.58
N ILE A 226 -7.58 -4.79 -9.59
CA ILE A 226 -8.31 -6.07 -9.68
C ILE A 226 -7.45 -7.24 -9.21
N GLY A 227 -6.16 -7.23 -9.54
CA GLY A 227 -5.22 -8.25 -9.08
C GLY A 227 -5.26 -8.38 -7.56
N VAL A 228 -5.35 -9.60 -7.04
CA VAL A 228 -5.45 -9.85 -5.59
C VAL A 228 -4.23 -9.29 -4.87
N ALA A 229 -3.03 -9.53 -5.38
CA ALA A 229 -1.79 -8.97 -4.85
C ALA A 229 -1.68 -7.47 -5.23
N SER A 230 -1.71 -6.60 -4.25
CA SER A 230 -1.64 -5.14 -4.45
C SER A 230 -0.29 -4.70 -5.01
N THR A 231 -0.31 -3.76 -5.96
CA THR A 231 0.90 -3.19 -6.59
C THR A 231 0.84 -1.66 -6.65
N LYS A 232 0.02 -1.09 -7.53
CA LYS A 232 -0.12 0.38 -7.65
C LYS A 232 -0.75 1.01 -6.40
N ALA A 233 -1.59 0.29 -5.67
CA ALA A 233 -2.11 0.76 -4.39
C ALA A 233 -0.98 1.03 -3.38
N PHE A 234 0.05 0.18 -3.33
CA PHE A 234 1.20 0.37 -2.46
C PHE A 234 1.99 1.64 -2.79
N THR A 235 2.38 1.83 -4.04
CA THR A 235 3.17 2.99 -4.46
C THR A 235 2.41 4.31 -4.32
N THR A 236 1.09 4.31 -4.53
CA THR A 236 0.24 5.48 -4.29
C THR A 236 0.03 5.76 -2.81
N GLN A 237 -0.06 4.72 -1.96
CA GLN A 237 -0.05 4.87 -0.50
C GLN A 237 1.26 5.49 -0.02
N LEU A 238 2.41 5.00 -0.50
CA LEU A 238 3.72 5.59 -0.17
C LEU A 238 3.79 7.06 -0.58
N THR A 239 3.28 7.41 -1.76
CA THR A 239 3.24 8.79 -2.26
C THR A 239 2.39 9.68 -1.34
N ALA A 240 1.19 9.24 -0.96
CA ALA A 240 0.31 9.97 -0.04
C ALA A 240 0.92 10.12 1.37
N LEU A 241 1.59 9.08 1.85
CA LEU A 241 2.28 9.10 3.15
C LEU A 241 3.49 10.04 3.16
N TYR A 242 4.20 10.13 2.03
CA TYR A 242 5.28 11.12 1.89
C TYR A 242 4.74 12.55 1.88
N LEU A 243 3.60 12.80 1.21
CA LEU A 243 2.89 14.10 1.29
C LEU A 243 2.51 14.45 2.73
N LEU A 244 2.02 13.47 3.50
CA LEU A 244 1.69 13.65 4.92
C LEU A 244 2.94 14.04 5.72
N ALA A 245 4.06 13.32 5.53
CA ALA A 245 5.32 13.62 6.22
C ALA A 245 5.82 15.03 5.94
N CYS A 246 5.83 15.45 4.66
CA CYS A 246 6.24 16.78 4.25
C CYS A 246 5.29 17.87 4.75
N THR A 247 3.97 17.62 4.76
CA THR A 247 2.97 18.56 5.28
C THR A 247 3.14 18.80 6.78
N LEU A 248 3.31 17.74 7.56
CA LEU A 248 3.57 17.81 9.00
C LEU A 248 4.91 18.51 9.28
N ALA A 249 5.95 18.20 8.50
CA ALA A 249 7.26 18.84 8.63
C ALA A 249 7.19 20.36 8.39
N LYS A 250 6.45 20.78 7.38
CA LYS A 250 6.23 22.21 7.07
C LYS A 250 5.49 22.92 8.21
N LEU A 251 4.43 22.31 8.73
CA LEU A 251 3.69 22.87 9.87
C LEU A 251 4.55 23.01 11.13
N ASN A 252 5.48 22.08 11.35
CA ASN A 252 6.41 22.09 12.47
C ASN A 252 7.66 22.96 12.22
N GLY A 253 7.72 23.70 11.10
CA GLY A 253 8.86 24.55 10.76
C GLY A 253 10.15 23.78 10.45
N ARG A 254 10.07 22.51 10.12
CA ARG A 254 11.22 21.64 9.79
C ARG A 254 11.51 21.53 8.29
N LEU A 255 10.65 22.10 7.46
CA LEU A 255 10.80 22.13 6.00
C LEU A 255 10.87 23.60 5.57
N THR A 256 11.99 24.01 4.98
CA THR A 256 12.13 25.36 4.41
C THR A 256 11.36 25.47 3.10
N LYS A 257 11.18 26.70 2.60
CA LYS A 257 10.55 26.91 1.30
C LYS A 257 11.35 26.27 0.15
N GLU A 258 12.67 26.33 0.23
CA GLU A 258 13.58 25.74 -0.75
C GLU A 258 13.51 24.20 -0.72
N ASP A 259 13.45 23.60 0.48
CA ASP A 259 13.22 22.16 0.64
C ASP A 259 11.88 21.75 0.04
N GLU A 260 10.81 22.50 0.30
CA GLU A 260 9.49 22.26 -0.26
C GLU A 260 9.51 22.25 -1.80
N GLU A 261 10.11 23.28 -2.40
CA GLU A 261 10.23 23.39 -3.86
C GLU A 261 11.02 22.20 -4.45
N THR A 262 12.08 21.77 -3.76
CA THR A 262 12.90 20.63 -4.15
C THR A 262 12.13 19.32 -4.08
N GLU A 263 11.43 19.05 -2.98
CA GLU A 263 10.66 17.81 -2.80
C GLU A 263 9.44 17.76 -3.74
N LEU A 264 8.76 18.87 -3.99
CA LEU A 264 7.68 18.96 -4.99
C LEU A 264 8.19 18.67 -6.41
N LYS A 265 9.37 19.17 -6.76
CA LYS A 265 10.01 18.88 -8.06
C LYS A 265 10.31 17.38 -8.20
N ARG A 266 10.85 16.76 -7.15
CA ARG A 266 11.12 15.31 -7.13
C ARG A 266 9.84 14.49 -7.26
N LEU A 267 8.78 14.85 -6.53
CA LEU A 267 7.48 14.18 -6.63
C LEU A 267 6.90 14.28 -8.05
N ARG A 268 6.97 15.45 -8.68
CA ARG A 268 6.49 15.63 -10.07
C ARG A 268 7.29 14.82 -11.09
N HIS A 269 8.56 14.57 -10.83
CA HIS A 269 9.41 13.74 -11.69
C HIS A 269 9.24 12.22 -11.43
N LEU A 270 8.67 11.84 -10.29
CA LEU A 270 8.54 10.44 -9.87
C LEU A 270 7.89 9.52 -10.91
N PRO A 271 6.80 9.91 -11.63
CA PRO A 271 6.23 9.08 -12.70
C PRO A 271 7.22 8.75 -13.82
N ALA A 272 8.06 9.71 -14.23
CA ALA A 272 9.08 9.49 -15.25
C ALA A 272 10.17 8.54 -14.75
N ALA A 273 10.63 8.72 -13.52
CA ALA A 273 11.59 7.82 -12.88
C ALA A 273 11.06 6.38 -12.76
N MET A 274 9.78 6.21 -12.39
CA MET A 274 9.14 4.89 -12.36
C MET A 274 9.08 4.24 -13.76
N SER A 275 8.79 5.02 -14.80
CA SER A 275 8.81 4.51 -16.18
C SER A 275 10.19 4.01 -16.59
N ALA A 276 11.25 4.69 -16.15
CA ALA A 276 12.62 4.26 -16.39
C ALA A 276 12.97 2.96 -15.63
N VAL A 277 12.42 2.77 -14.41
CA VAL A 277 12.58 1.52 -13.66
C VAL A 277 11.83 0.37 -14.32
N LEU A 278 10.61 0.59 -14.82
CA LEU A 278 9.85 -0.41 -15.55
C LEU A 278 10.58 -0.91 -16.81
N ALA A 279 11.40 -0.08 -17.44
CA ALA A 279 12.24 -0.48 -18.58
C ALA A 279 13.33 -1.51 -18.22
N LEU A 280 13.56 -1.78 -16.94
CA LEU A 280 14.46 -2.85 -16.47
C LEU A 280 13.82 -4.26 -16.56
N GLU A 281 12.54 -4.37 -16.93
CA GLU A 281 11.80 -5.63 -16.98
C GLU A 281 12.58 -6.78 -17.67
N PRO A 282 13.25 -6.61 -18.83
CA PRO A 282 13.99 -7.72 -19.45
C PRO A 282 15.09 -8.31 -18.57
N GLN A 283 15.77 -7.49 -17.76
CA GLN A 283 16.79 -7.97 -16.82
C GLN A 283 16.15 -8.75 -15.65
N ILE A 284 14.96 -8.32 -15.22
CA ILE A 284 14.21 -8.94 -14.12
C ILE A 284 13.64 -10.28 -14.58
N ILE A 285 13.20 -10.42 -15.84
CA ILE A 285 12.77 -11.69 -16.42
C ILE A 285 13.89 -12.74 -16.31
N ALA A 286 15.14 -12.36 -16.64
CA ALA A 286 16.27 -13.27 -16.53
C ALA A 286 16.54 -13.72 -15.06
N TRP A 287 16.24 -12.88 -14.08
CA TRP A 287 16.26 -13.28 -12.66
C TRP A 287 15.12 -14.24 -12.33
N ALA A 288 13.89 -13.91 -12.78
CA ALA A 288 12.70 -14.70 -12.50
C ALA A 288 12.81 -16.14 -12.98
N GLU A 289 13.44 -16.39 -14.11
CA GLU A 289 13.71 -17.74 -14.63
C GLU A 289 14.55 -18.58 -13.65
N ARG A 290 15.51 -17.95 -12.95
CA ARG A 290 16.34 -18.61 -11.92
C ARG A 290 15.57 -18.91 -10.65
N PHE A 291 14.57 -18.08 -10.32
CA PHE A 291 13.70 -18.27 -9.16
C PHE A 291 12.67 -19.38 -9.37
N ALA A 292 12.29 -19.68 -10.60
CA ALA A 292 11.19 -20.61 -10.91
C ALA A 292 11.32 -22.00 -10.25
N ALA A 293 12.55 -22.51 -10.12
CA ALA A 293 12.83 -23.80 -9.49
C ALA A 293 13.07 -23.73 -7.97
N LYS A 294 13.15 -22.52 -7.41
CA LYS A 294 13.44 -22.32 -5.98
C LYS A 294 12.19 -22.49 -5.11
N GLN A 295 12.37 -22.96 -3.88
CA GLN A 295 11.28 -23.12 -2.90
C GLN A 295 11.31 -22.06 -1.81
N HIS A 296 12.46 -21.44 -1.60
CA HIS A 296 12.69 -20.43 -0.58
C HIS A 296 13.42 -19.23 -1.17
N ALA A 297 13.22 -18.07 -0.57
CA ALA A 297 13.97 -16.85 -0.90
C ALA A 297 14.08 -15.94 0.34
N LEU A 298 15.21 -15.26 0.49
CA LEU A 298 15.37 -14.21 1.48
C LEU A 298 15.41 -12.84 0.80
N PHE A 299 14.84 -11.85 1.49
CA PHE A 299 14.89 -10.46 1.06
C PHE A 299 15.58 -9.63 2.14
N LEU A 300 16.48 -8.74 1.74
CA LEU A 300 17.27 -7.92 2.65
C LEU A 300 17.08 -6.44 2.33
N GLY A 301 16.87 -5.66 3.37
CA GLY A 301 16.88 -4.20 3.33
C GLY A 301 17.47 -3.62 4.61
N ARG A 302 17.79 -2.32 4.58
CA ARG A 302 18.23 -1.56 5.76
C ARG A 302 17.42 -0.29 5.90
N GLY A 303 17.17 0.15 7.15
CA GLY A 303 16.42 1.38 7.39
C GLY A 303 15.07 1.38 6.68
N VAL A 304 14.75 2.47 5.99
CA VAL A 304 13.50 2.66 5.25
C VAL A 304 13.27 1.63 4.12
N HIS A 305 14.30 0.92 3.67
CA HIS A 305 14.19 -0.12 2.64
C HIS A 305 13.94 -1.53 3.21
N TYR A 306 13.96 -1.71 4.53
CA TYR A 306 13.52 -2.99 5.12
C TYR A 306 12.02 -3.25 4.87
N PRO A 307 11.09 -2.30 5.06
CA PRO A 307 9.69 -2.49 4.67
C PRO A 307 9.50 -2.78 3.18
N ILE A 308 10.36 -2.26 2.32
CA ILE A 308 10.34 -2.56 0.88
C ILE A 308 10.74 -4.02 0.60
N ALA A 309 11.74 -4.51 1.31
CA ALA A 309 12.10 -5.93 1.26
C ALA A 309 10.96 -6.83 1.76
N LEU A 310 10.25 -6.43 2.84
CA LEU A 310 9.05 -7.13 3.33
C LEU A 310 7.96 -7.20 2.26
N GLU A 311 7.69 -6.09 1.58
CA GLU A 311 6.69 -6.05 0.49
C GLU A 311 7.11 -6.93 -0.69
N GLY A 312 8.38 -6.91 -1.08
CA GLY A 312 8.90 -7.80 -2.13
C GLY A 312 8.74 -9.28 -1.79
N ALA A 313 9.07 -9.66 -0.55
CA ALA A 313 8.88 -11.02 -0.07
C ALA A 313 7.39 -11.42 -0.02
N LEU A 314 6.51 -10.49 0.39
CA LEU A 314 5.06 -10.70 0.40
C LEU A 314 4.55 -10.96 -1.03
N LYS A 315 4.89 -10.10 -1.99
CA LYS A 315 4.47 -10.29 -3.40
C LYS A 315 4.95 -11.61 -3.96
N LEU A 316 6.19 -12.01 -3.70
CA LEU A 316 6.72 -13.28 -4.20
C LEU A 316 5.94 -14.48 -3.62
N LYS A 317 5.69 -14.50 -2.30
CA LYS A 317 4.97 -15.61 -1.66
C LYS A 317 3.49 -15.70 -2.10
N GLU A 318 2.81 -14.55 -2.23
CA GLU A 318 1.39 -14.50 -2.58
C GLU A 318 1.09 -15.17 -3.92
N ILE A 319 1.90 -14.93 -4.95
CA ILE A 319 1.59 -15.30 -6.33
C ILE A 319 2.45 -16.45 -6.87
N SER A 320 3.66 -16.67 -6.36
CA SER A 320 4.53 -17.76 -6.80
C SER A 320 4.53 -18.96 -5.87
N TYR A 321 4.03 -18.80 -4.64
CA TYR A 321 4.04 -19.80 -3.56
C TYR A 321 5.44 -20.21 -3.09
N ILE A 322 6.47 -19.44 -3.43
CA ILE A 322 7.79 -19.55 -2.84
C ILE A 322 7.73 -19.02 -1.42
N HIS A 323 8.25 -19.78 -0.45
CA HIS A 323 8.39 -19.29 0.93
C HIS A 323 9.44 -18.20 0.97
N ALA A 324 8.99 -16.95 1.02
CA ALA A 324 9.85 -15.76 1.01
C ALA A 324 9.70 -14.99 2.31
N GLU A 325 10.83 -14.64 2.90
CA GLU A 325 10.90 -13.82 4.13
C GLU A 325 11.86 -12.66 3.94
N ALA A 326 11.63 -11.58 4.70
CA ALA A 326 12.52 -10.44 4.68
C ALA A 326 13.05 -10.12 6.08
N TYR A 327 14.30 -9.68 6.13
CA TYR A 327 14.97 -9.28 7.37
C TYR A 327 15.69 -7.94 7.18
N PRO A 328 15.81 -7.13 8.25
CA PRO A 328 16.85 -6.12 8.29
C PRO A 328 18.20 -6.83 8.12
N ALA A 329 19.00 -6.42 7.13
CA ALA A 329 20.21 -7.18 6.80
C ALA A 329 21.18 -7.33 8.00
N GLY A 330 21.13 -6.41 8.98
CA GLY A 330 21.89 -6.53 10.22
C GLY A 330 21.49 -7.71 11.10
N GLU A 331 20.23 -8.18 10.99
CA GLU A 331 19.72 -9.31 11.79
C GLU A 331 20.14 -10.69 11.25
N LEU A 332 20.79 -10.75 10.07
CA LEU A 332 21.26 -12.03 9.51
C LEU A 332 22.05 -12.87 10.54
N LYS A 333 22.92 -12.22 11.31
CA LYS A 333 23.78 -12.89 12.33
C LYS A 333 23.00 -13.45 13.50
N HIS A 334 21.77 -13.03 13.69
CA HIS A 334 20.91 -13.41 14.82
C HIS A 334 19.96 -14.56 14.48
N GLY A 335 20.31 -15.38 13.48
CA GLY A 335 19.60 -16.60 13.12
C GLY A 335 19.45 -16.83 11.62
N PRO A 336 18.90 -15.89 10.84
CA PRO A 336 18.57 -16.11 9.40
C PRO A 336 19.75 -16.56 8.54
N LEU A 337 20.97 -16.19 8.91
CA LEU A 337 22.18 -16.60 8.19
C LEU A 337 22.39 -18.11 8.14
N ALA A 338 21.79 -18.86 9.08
CA ALA A 338 21.80 -20.33 9.08
C ALA A 338 21.05 -20.94 7.91
N LEU A 339 20.12 -20.19 7.29
CA LEU A 339 19.32 -20.64 6.14
C LEU A 339 20.04 -20.42 4.79
N VAL A 340 21.15 -19.66 4.80
CA VAL A 340 21.84 -19.28 3.58
C VAL A 340 22.70 -20.43 3.05
N ASP A 341 22.35 -20.89 1.87
CA ASP A 341 23.09 -21.88 1.09
C ASP A 341 22.97 -21.55 -0.42
N ARG A 342 23.40 -22.46 -1.29
CA ARG A 342 23.35 -22.29 -2.76
C ARG A 342 21.94 -22.35 -3.35
N GLU A 343 20.99 -22.94 -2.61
CA GLU A 343 19.60 -23.08 -3.08
C GLU A 343 18.71 -21.90 -2.64
N MET A 344 19.20 -21.06 -1.71
CA MET A 344 18.47 -19.91 -1.21
C MET A 344 18.92 -18.63 -1.93
N PRO A 345 18.17 -18.11 -2.91
CA PRO A 345 18.44 -16.79 -3.48
C PRO A 345 18.15 -15.69 -2.45
N VAL A 346 19.01 -14.68 -2.44
CA VAL A 346 18.92 -13.55 -1.52
C VAL A 346 18.77 -12.26 -2.32
N VAL A 347 17.57 -11.69 -2.31
CA VAL A 347 17.27 -10.40 -2.94
C VAL A 347 17.67 -9.27 -2.00
N THR A 348 18.42 -8.31 -2.49
CA THR A 348 18.91 -7.19 -1.67
C THR A 348 18.53 -5.85 -2.29
N VAL A 349 17.84 -5.01 -1.49
CA VAL A 349 17.53 -3.62 -1.85
C VAL A 349 18.69 -2.75 -1.38
N ALA A 350 19.47 -2.22 -2.31
CA ALA A 350 20.76 -1.56 -2.07
C ALA A 350 20.81 -0.11 -2.59
N PRO A 351 20.06 0.82 -1.95
CA PRO A 351 20.17 2.24 -2.31
C PRO A 351 21.55 2.80 -1.95
N ASN A 352 21.98 3.84 -2.65
CA ASN A 352 23.20 4.57 -2.31
C ASN A 352 22.93 5.58 -1.19
N ASP A 353 22.82 5.07 0.03
CA ASP A 353 22.58 5.84 1.23
C ASP A 353 23.67 5.61 2.29
N ARG A 354 23.52 6.25 3.47
CA ARG A 354 24.46 6.13 4.61
C ARG A 354 24.65 4.70 5.13
N LEU A 355 23.75 3.77 4.79
CA LEU A 355 23.79 2.38 5.25
C LEU A 355 24.40 1.42 4.21
N LEU A 356 24.72 1.91 3.00
CA LEU A 356 25.20 1.07 1.90
C LEU A 356 26.43 0.25 2.28
N GLU A 357 27.43 0.85 2.93
CA GLU A 357 28.67 0.13 3.33
C GLU A 357 28.38 -0.97 4.38
N LYS A 358 27.39 -0.74 5.26
CA LYS A 358 26.94 -1.78 6.21
C LYS A 358 26.21 -2.91 5.49
N LEU A 359 25.39 -2.56 4.48
CA LEU A 359 24.68 -3.54 3.66
C LEU A 359 25.67 -4.38 2.84
N LYS A 360 26.70 -3.77 2.23
CA LYS A 360 27.77 -4.49 1.53
C LYS A 360 28.45 -5.54 2.42
N SER A 361 28.73 -5.20 3.69
CA SER A 361 29.28 -6.15 4.64
C SER A 361 28.33 -7.35 4.88
N ASN A 362 27.02 -7.10 4.98
CA ASN A 362 26.04 -8.18 5.11
C ASN A 362 25.96 -9.04 3.83
N MET A 363 26.05 -8.43 2.66
CA MET A 363 26.11 -9.16 1.38
C MET A 363 27.34 -10.08 1.31
N GLN A 364 28.49 -9.64 1.79
CA GLN A 364 29.69 -10.48 1.87
C GLN A 364 29.51 -11.69 2.81
N GLU A 365 28.78 -11.53 3.89
CA GLU A 365 28.45 -12.65 4.81
C GLU A 365 27.58 -13.72 4.14
N VAL A 366 26.63 -13.31 3.29
CA VAL A 366 25.81 -14.21 2.46
C VAL A 366 26.69 -14.95 1.45
N ARG A 367 27.53 -14.24 0.72
CA ARG A 367 28.43 -14.84 -0.27
C ARG A 367 29.43 -15.83 0.33
N ALA A 368 29.99 -15.51 1.49
CA ALA A 368 30.93 -16.39 2.18
C ALA A 368 30.33 -17.76 2.55
N ARG A 369 29.00 -17.87 2.53
CA ARG A 369 28.27 -19.14 2.79
C ARG A 369 27.69 -19.78 1.52
N GLY A 370 28.09 -19.26 0.36
CA GLY A 370 27.65 -19.76 -0.94
C GLY A 370 26.29 -19.26 -1.39
N GLY A 371 25.69 -18.29 -0.65
CA GLY A 371 24.42 -17.69 -1.05
C GLY A 371 24.54 -16.86 -2.33
N GLU A 372 23.50 -16.91 -3.16
CA GLU A 372 23.40 -16.22 -4.44
C GLU A 372 22.63 -14.91 -4.25
N LEU A 373 23.27 -13.78 -4.54
CA LEU A 373 22.73 -12.44 -4.35
C LEU A 373 22.10 -11.89 -5.62
N TYR A 374 20.94 -11.26 -5.49
CA TYR A 374 20.21 -10.51 -6.51
C TYR A 374 19.99 -9.08 -6.00
N VAL A 375 20.78 -8.15 -6.52
CA VAL A 375 20.92 -6.82 -5.92
C VAL A 375 20.31 -5.75 -6.82
N CYS A 376 19.28 -5.06 -6.30
CA CYS A 376 18.76 -3.82 -6.89
C CYS A 376 19.56 -2.64 -6.32
N ALA A 377 20.52 -2.13 -7.06
CA ALA A 377 21.45 -1.09 -6.62
C ALA A 377 21.22 0.23 -7.35
N ASP A 378 21.34 1.36 -6.66
CA ASP A 378 21.30 2.68 -7.32
C ASP A 378 22.40 2.82 -8.36
N GLY A 379 22.13 3.55 -9.46
CA GLY A 379 23.02 3.71 -10.59
C GLY A 379 24.36 4.36 -10.24
N ASP A 380 24.39 5.18 -9.22
CA ASP A 380 25.58 5.88 -8.70
C ASP A 380 26.34 5.08 -7.61
N SER A 381 25.90 3.87 -7.28
CA SER A 381 26.57 2.99 -6.31
C SER A 381 27.71 2.20 -6.96
N VAL A 382 28.74 1.88 -6.17
CA VAL A 382 29.86 1.04 -6.59
C VAL A 382 29.61 -0.42 -6.19
N ILE A 383 28.60 -1.04 -6.83
CA ILE A 383 28.32 -2.47 -6.70
C ILE A 383 28.31 -3.08 -8.09
N GLU A 384 29.10 -4.11 -8.34
CA GLU A 384 29.23 -4.75 -9.65
C GLU A 384 28.82 -6.22 -9.59
N SER A 385 28.31 -6.71 -10.70
CA SER A 385 28.03 -8.15 -10.85
C SER A 385 29.33 -8.94 -10.81
N SER A 386 29.28 -10.11 -10.16
CA SER A 386 30.36 -11.06 -10.06
C SER A 386 29.80 -12.47 -9.90
N GLU A 387 30.64 -13.49 -9.83
CA GLU A 387 30.18 -14.84 -9.55
C GLU A 387 29.36 -14.88 -8.24
N GLY A 388 28.12 -15.41 -8.30
CA GLY A 388 27.17 -15.45 -7.17
C GLY A 388 26.57 -14.10 -6.78
N MET A 389 26.75 -13.05 -7.59
CA MET A 389 26.13 -11.74 -7.35
C MET A 389 25.66 -11.10 -8.67
N HIS A 390 24.35 -11.00 -8.81
CA HIS A 390 23.66 -10.42 -9.96
C HIS A 390 23.15 -9.03 -9.59
N VAL A 391 23.54 -8.00 -10.35
CA VAL A 391 23.18 -6.62 -10.04
C VAL A 391 22.34 -6.03 -11.17
N ILE A 392 21.18 -5.49 -10.80
CA ILE A 392 20.40 -4.59 -11.65
C ILE A 392 20.60 -3.17 -11.13
N ARG A 393 20.97 -2.26 -12.03
CA ARG A 393 21.17 -0.85 -11.68
C ARG A 393 19.88 -0.07 -11.87
N MET A 394 19.43 0.55 -10.80
CA MET A 394 18.35 1.52 -10.85
C MET A 394 18.81 2.74 -11.67
N PRO A 395 17.91 3.36 -12.48
CA PRO A 395 18.30 4.46 -13.36
C PRO A 395 18.83 5.69 -12.63
N GLU A 396 18.29 5.98 -11.45
CA GLU A 396 18.60 7.18 -10.65
C GLU A 396 18.67 6.86 -9.16
N ASN A 397 19.41 7.69 -8.42
CA ASN A 397 19.28 7.80 -6.96
C ASN A 397 18.21 8.84 -6.64
N TYR A 398 17.17 8.42 -5.96
CA TYR A 398 16.00 9.28 -5.64
C TYR A 398 15.93 9.72 -4.17
N GLY A 399 16.99 9.49 -3.40
CA GLY A 399 17.09 9.88 -2.00
C GLY A 399 15.92 9.34 -1.20
N ARG A 400 15.16 10.21 -0.51
CA ARG A 400 14.04 9.82 0.36
C ARG A 400 12.88 9.14 -0.36
N LEU A 401 12.70 9.38 -1.65
CA LEU A 401 11.65 8.75 -2.48
C LEU A 401 12.08 7.40 -3.06
N SER A 402 13.32 7.00 -2.86
CA SER A 402 13.88 5.74 -3.39
C SER A 402 13.08 4.49 -3.00
N PRO A 403 12.43 4.39 -1.83
CA PRO A 403 11.53 3.26 -1.52
C PRO A 403 10.44 3.03 -2.55
N ILE A 404 9.85 4.11 -3.12
CA ILE A 404 8.79 4.02 -4.12
C ILE A 404 9.31 3.43 -5.44
N LEU A 405 10.57 3.67 -5.78
CA LEU A 405 11.19 3.12 -6.99
C LEU A 405 11.70 1.70 -6.79
N HIS A 406 12.31 1.42 -5.64
CA HIS A 406 12.91 0.11 -5.37
C HIS A 406 11.90 -1.03 -5.19
N VAL A 407 10.63 -0.75 -4.92
CA VAL A 407 9.61 -1.80 -4.87
C VAL A 407 9.22 -2.32 -6.27
N VAL A 408 9.32 -1.48 -7.31
CA VAL A 408 8.87 -1.83 -8.67
C VAL A 408 9.60 -3.06 -9.23
N PRO A 409 10.94 -3.16 -9.20
CA PRO A 409 11.64 -4.36 -9.65
C PRO A 409 11.28 -5.61 -8.83
N LEU A 410 10.92 -5.47 -7.54
CA LEU A 410 10.49 -6.59 -6.71
C LEU A 410 9.10 -7.10 -7.10
N GLN A 411 8.19 -6.20 -7.48
CA GLN A 411 6.87 -6.55 -8.03
C GLN A 411 7.02 -7.28 -9.37
N LEU A 412 7.87 -6.79 -10.26
CA LEU A 412 8.17 -7.44 -11.54
C LEU A 412 8.81 -8.82 -11.34
N LEU A 413 9.75 -8.95 -10.39
CA LEU A 413 10.36 -10.24 -10.06
C LEU A 413 9.31 -11.24 -9.59
N ALA A 414 8.43 -10.84 -8.68
CA ALA A 414 7.34 -11.71 -8.20
C ALA A 414 6.41 -12.12 -9.35
N TYR A 415 5.98 -11.17 -10.19
CA TYR A 415 5.10 -11.41 -11.32
C TYR A 415 5.71 -12.41 -12.32
N HIS A 416 6.93 -12.16 -12.79
CA HIS A 416 7.58 -13.03 -13.77
C HIS A 416 7.97 -14.40 -13.19
N THR A 417 8.32 -14.47 -11.91
CA THR A 417 8.55 -15.76 -11.23
C THR A 417 7.26 -16.58 -11.18
N ALA A 418 6.13 -15.97 -10.87
CA ALA A 418 4.83 -16.63 -10.87
C ALA A 418 4.46 -17.14 -12.27
N LEU A 419 4.70 -16.36 -13.32
CA LEU A 419 4.51 -16.78 -14.71
C LEU A 419 5.37 -17.99 -15.06
N ALA A 420 6.66 -17.97 -14.71
CA ALA A 420 7.58 -19.07 -14.98
C ALA A 420 7.19 -20.36 -14.21
N ARG A 421 6.52 -20.22 -13.07
CA ARG A 421 5.98 -21.35 -12.29
C ARG A 421 4.59 -21.80 -12.77
N GLY A 422 3.94 -21.05 -13.66
CA GLY A 422 2.59 -21.34 -14.16
C GLY A 422 1.48 -21.15 -13.13
N THR A 423 1.67 -20.28 -12.14
CA THR A 423 0.65 -19.95 -11.13
C THR A 423 -0.25 -18.81 -11.60
N ASP A 424 -1.47 -18.74 -11.05
CA ASP A 424 -2.40 -17.63 -11.32
C ASP A 424 -1.94 -16.37 -10.60
N VAL A 425 -1.56 -15.34 -11.34
CA VAL A 425 -1.03 -14.09 -10.80
C VAL A 425 -2.12 -13.12 -10.35
N ASP A 426 -3.32 -13.19 -10.94
CA ASP A 426 -4.44 -12.31 -10.63
C ASP A 426 -5.31 -12.85 -9.50
N LYS A 427 -5.47 -14.18 -9.44
CA LYS A 427 -6.29 -14.88 -8.44
C LYS A 427 -5.50 -16.02 -7.80
N PRO A 428 -4.48 -15.70 -6.99
CA PRO A 428 -3.71 -16.74 -6.30
C PRO A 428 -4.60 -17.53 -5.33
N ARG A 429 -4.28 -18.82 -5.17
CA ARG A 429 -5.04 -19.71 -4.30
C ARG A 429 -5.14 -19.18 -2.87
N ASN A 430 -6.27 -19.41 -2.21
CA ASN A 430 -6.53 -19.13 -0.79
C ASN A 430 -6.49 -17.63 -0.40
N LEU A 431 -6.44 -16.73 -1.36
CA LEU A 431 -6.44 -15.28 -1.12
C LEU A 431 -7.65 -14.61 -1.76
N ALA A 432 -8.04 -13.48 -1.19
CA ALA A 432 -9.09 -12.61 -1.71
C ALA A 432 -8.57 -11.16 -1.79
N LYS A 433 -9.12 -10.36 -2.73
CA LYS A 433 -8.71 -8.97 -2.94
C LYS A 433 -8.97 -8.10 -1.72
N SER A 434 -10.10 -8.30 -1.06
CA SER A 434 -10.49 -7.57 0.15
C SER A 434 -10.96 -8.55 1.22
N VAL A 435 -10.47 -8.39 2.44
CA VAL A 435 -10.87 -9.18 3.61
C VAL A 435 -11.92 -8.39 4.37
N THR A 436 -13.19 -8.64 4.04
CA THR A 436 -14.36 -7.92 4.58
C THR A 436 -15.04 -8.67 5.71
N VAL A 437 -14.56 -9.84 6.05
CA VAL A 437 -15.03 -10.70 7.14
C VAL A 437 -13.86 -11.17 7.97
N GLU A 438 -14.12 -11.49 9.23
CA GLU A 438 -13.17 -12.08 10.16
C GLU A 438 -13.14 -13.61 10.03
#